data_ff3bda97d71053fb5b139e5d2145a7a6
#
_entry.id   ff3bda97d71053fb5b139e5d2145a7a6
#
_cell.length_a   1.000
_cell.length_b   1.000
_cell.length_c   1.000
_cell.angle_alpha   90.00
_cell.angle_beta   90.00
_cell.angle_gamma   90.00
#
_symmetry.space_group_name_H-M   'P 1'
#
loop_
_entity.id
_entity.type
_entity.pdbx_description
1 polymer ?
#
loop_
_entity_poly.entity_id
_entity_poly.type
_entity_poly.pdbx_seq_one_letter_code
_entity_poly.pdbx_strand_id
1 'polypeptide(L)'
;MSLYPWDEVDGLRLFTDYLKVLGIAHLDPEKYGEEGLKGKRLGVLNGSSWIMLWATYFGRKYLPGVHLVNAGTEAMQLNFMEAYQNGKPTPPQSNIDAMARYAIDLVELANVDAVLITCSTMNRSYPFVSKALEPYGVPVMPIDLPMMQKAVEHGGRVLVVATHGPTVNSTQLLLQETAEKMGKKIEYSGLHIETPWHRLAEFDIEGHNQALAQAVRQKIQEEKIDCVVFAQLSMTVFLLSYPDPEKEFGVPIYTSGKC
;
A
#
# COMPACT_ATOMS: atom_id res chain seq x y z
N MET A 1 -2.33 -17.88 -29.09
CA MET A 1 -1.40 -17.57 -27.99
C MET A 1 -2.20 -17.59 -26.70
N SER A 2 -1.81 -18.38 -25.71
CA SER A 2 -2.46 -18.34 -24.39
C SER A 2 -2.25 -16.95 -23.82
N LEU A 3 -3.31 -16.32 -23.25
CA LEU A 3 -3.20 -15.03 -22.54
C LEU A 3 -2.41 -15.16 -21.23
N TYR A 4 -2.15 -16.38 -20.79
CA TYR A 4 -1.46 -16.68 -19.54
C TYR A 4 -0.23 -17.54 -19.81
N PRO A 5 0.95 -17.14 -19.34
CA PRO A 5 2.21 -17.86 -19.56
C PRO A 5 2.37 -19.06 -18.63
N TRP A 6 1.34 -19.94 -18.56
CA TRP A 6 1.36 -21.08 -17.64
C TRP A 6 2.53 -22.04 -17.89
N ASP A 7 2.97 -22.14 -19.15
CA ASP A 7 4.12 -22.98 -19.51
C ASP A 7 5.47 -22.39 -19.05
N GLU A 8 5.47 -21.10 -18.67
CA GLU A 8 6.65 -20.39 -18.16
C GLU A 8 6.69 -20.37 -16.62
N VAL A 9 5.63 -20.83 -15.95
CA VAL A 9 5.54 -20.81 -14.48
C VAL A 9 6.06 -22.12 -13.91
N ASP A 10 7.22 -22.06 -13.24
CA ASP A 10 7.70 -23.15 -12.39
C ASP A 10 6.86 -23.20 -11.10
N GLY A 11 5.88 -24.10 -11.07
CA GLY A 11 4.96 -24.23 -9.94
C GLY A 11 5.65 -24.57 -8.62
N LEU A 12 6.68 -25.44 -8.63
CA LEU A 12 7.39 -25.81 -7.42
C LEU A 12 8.14 -24.60 -6.82
N ARG A 13 8.81 -23.84 -7.69
CA ARG A 13 9.50 -22.62 -7.29
C ARG A 13 8.51 -21.57 -6.77
N LEU A 14 7.40 -21.36 -7.50
CA LEU A 14 6.34 -20.42 -7.11
C LEU A 14 5.82 -20.74 -5.70
N PHE A 15 5.40 -21.98 -5.45
CA PHE A 15 4.87 -22.37 -4.14
C PHE A 15 5.93 -22.29 -3.04
N THR A 16 7.17 -22.68 -3.34
CA THR A 16 8.27 -22.58 -2.38
C THR A 16 8.52 -21.11 -1.99
N ASP A 17 8.61 -20.20 -2.95
CA ASP A 17 8.84 -18.78 -2.69
C ASP A 17 7.61 -18.12 -2.04
N TYR A 18 6.40 -18.53 -2.43
CA TYR A 18 5.17 -18.08 -1.80
C TYR A 18 5.11 -18.45 -0.32
N LEU A 19 5.44 -19.71 0.03
CA LEU A 19 5.48 -20.14 1.44
C LEU A 19 6.58 -19.44 2.25
N LYS A 20 7.71 -19.10 1.63
CA LYS A 20 8.76 -18.29 2.29
C LYS A 20 8.26 -16.87 2.62
N VAL A 21 7.47 -16.29 1.75
CA VAL A 21 6.92 -14.93 1.93
C VAL A 21 5.74 -14.94 2.89
N LEU A 22 4.71 -15.76 2.62
CA LEU A 22 3.50 -15.78 3.44
C LEU A 22 3.69 -16.50 4.78
N GLY A 23 4.48 -17.57 4.78
CA GLY A 23 4.56 -18.50 5.90
C GLY A 23 3.28 -19.29 6.09
N ILE A 24 3.22 -20.06 7.15
CA ILE A 24 2.00 -20.67 7.67
C ILE A 24 1.86 -20.17 9.11
N ALA A 25 0.90 -19.28 9.35
CA ALA A 25 0.79 -18.46 10.56
C ALA A 25 0.90 -19.23 11.87
N HIS A 26 0.40 -20.49 11.94
CA HIS A 26 0.49 -21.36 13.13
C HIS A 26 1.78 -22.19 13.20
N LEU A 27 2.58 -22.21 12.12
CA LEU A 27 3.88 -22.92 12.07
C LEU A 27 5.04 -21.93 11.96
N ASP A 28 4.78 -20.65 11.72
CA ASP A 28 5.81 -19.63 11.56
C ASP A 28 6.52 -19.41 12.92
N PRO A 29 7.79 -19.84 13.04
CA PRO A 29 8.46 -19.70 14.30
C PRO A 29 8.84 -18.25 14.55
N GLU A 30 8.42 -17.69 15.67
CA GLU A 30 8.79 -16.36 16.16
C GLU A 30 10.27 -16.24 16.53
N LYS A 31 11.15 -16.83 15.70
CA LYS A 31 12.57 -16.98 16.06
C LYS A 31 13.39 -15.72 15.83
N TYR A 32 12.93 -14.87 14.92
CA TYR A 32 13.69 -13.70 14.48
C TYR A 32 12.80 -12.46 14.52
N GLY A 33 13.35 -11.35 14.97
CA GLY A 33 12.64 -10.08 15.00
C GLY A 33 13.24 -9.11 15.99
N GLU A 34 12.84 -7.85 15.88
CA GLU A 34 13.18 -6.82 16.83
C GLU A 34 12.47 -7.06 18.16
N GLU A 35 13.20 -6.84 19.27
CA GLU A 35 12.62 -6.94 20.60
C GLU A 35 11.50 -5.89 20.75
N GLY A 36 10.31 -6.32 21.19
CA GLY A 36 9.11 -5.47 21.24
C GLY A 36 8.16 -5.65 20.06
N LEU A 37 8.63 -6.13 18.91
CA LEU A 37 7.78 -6.50 17.76
C LEU A 37 7.56 -8.01 17.68
N LYS A 38 8.49 -8.79 18.21
CA LYS A 38 8.46 -10.23 18.18
C LYS A 38 7.19 -10.77 18.84
N GLY A 39 6.48 -11.63 18.12
CA GLY A 39 5.23 -12.23 18.57
C GLY A 39 4.00 -11.33 18.48
N LYS A 40 4.17 -10.06 18.06
CA LYS A 40 3.05 -9.18 17.77
C LYS A 40 2.32 -9.62 16.52
N ARG A 41 1.01 -9.47 16.50
CA ARG A 41 0.14 -9.78 15.38
C ARG A 41 -0.40 -8.51 14.75
N LEU A 42 -0.12 -8.32 13.48
CA LEU A 42 -0.65 -7.20 12.71
C LEU A 42 -1.74 -7.70 11.78
N GLY A 43 -2.97 -7.27 12.00
CA GLY A 43 -4.07 -7.48 11.09
C GLY A 43 -3.90 -6.61 9.85
N VAL A 44 -3.95 -7.22 8.66
CA VAL A 44 -3.71 -6.55 7.37
C VAL A 44 -4.98 -6.61 6.54
N LEU A 45 -5.65 -5.47 6.39
CA LEU A 45 -6.88 -5.33 5.60
C LEU A 45 -6.56 -4.98 4.16
N ASN A 46 -6.93 -5.90 3.25
CA ASN A 46 -6.64 -5.79 1.82
C ASN A 46 -7.92 -5.69 0.99
N GLY A 47 -7.81 -5.07 -0.19
CA GLY A 47 -8.87 -5.04 -1.20
C GLY A 47 -8.70 -6.09 -2.30
N SER A 48 -7.60 -6.87 -2.31
CA SER A 48 -7.32 -7.90 -3.32
C SER A 48 -6.15 -8.79 -2.91
N SER A 49 -6.07 -10.01 -3.48
CA SER A 49 -5.02 -10.99 -3.16
C SER A 49 -3.61 -10.53 -3.53
N TRP A 50 -3.45 -9.83 -4.64
CA TRP A 50 -2.14 -9.33 -5.06
C TRP A 50 -1.64 -8.18 -4.17
N ILE A 51 -2.53 -7.34 -3.62
CA ILE A 51 -2.18 -6.37 -2.58
C ILE A 51 -1.78 -7.09 -1.28
N MET A 52 -2.45 -8.17 -0.95
CA MET A 52 -2.06 -9.03 0.18
C MET A 52 -0.63 -9.56 0.01
N LEU A 53 -0.28 -10.03 -1.18
CA LEU A 53 1.09 -10.49 -1.48
C LEU A 53 2.13 -9.38 -1.25
N TRP A 54 1.89 -8.18 -1.80
CA TRP A 54 2.78 -7.02 -1.59
C TRP A 54 2.90 -6.64 -0.12
N ALA A 55 1.76 -6.53 0.59
CA ALA A 55 1.74 -6.20 2.01
C ALA A 55 2.52 -7.22 2.83
N THR A 56 2.38 -8.50 2.53
CA THR A 56 3.09 -9.57 3.24
C THR A 56 4.59 -9.55 2.93
N TYR A 57 4.97 -9.41 1.66
CA TYR A 57 6.38 -9.34 1.27
C TYR A 57 7.10 -8.16 1.94
N PHE A 58 6.56 -6.96 1.84
CA PHE A 58 7.18 -5.78 2.43
C PHE A 58 7.07 -5.77 3.96
N GLY A 59 5.96 -6.25 4.50
CA GLY A 59 5.80 -6.39 5.94
C GLY A 59 6.84 -7.32 6.56
N ARG A 60 7.08 -8.49 5.96
CA ARG A 60 8.15 -9.40 6.44
C ARG A 60 9.55 -8.81 6.28
N LYS A 61 9.76 -8.01 5.24
CA LYS A 61 11.05 -7.35 4.99
C LYS A 61 11.35 -6.24 6.00
N TYR A 62 10.34 -5.45 6.37
CA TYR A 62 10.53 -4.24 7.16
C TYR A 62 10.02 -4.33 8.61
N LEU A 63 9.22 -5.35 8.93
CA LEU A 63 8.70 -5.63 10.28
C LEU A 63 9.06 -7.08 10.70
N PRO A 64 10.37 -7.42 10.80
CA PRO A 64 10.80 -8.77 11.12
C PRO A 64 10.30 -9.16 12.52
N GLY A 65 9.69 -10.35 12.64
CA GLY A 65 9.15 -10.89 13.88
C GLY A 65 7.68 -10.60 14.14
N VAL A 66 7.06 -9.74 13.31
CA VAL A 66 5.61 -9.50 13.36
C VAL A 66 4.87 -10.58 12.58
N HIS A 67 3.83 -11.15 13.17
CA HIS A 67 2.90 -12.04 12.48
C HIS A 67 1.89 -11.20 11.68
N LEU A 68 1.85 -11.40 10.35
CA LEU A 68 0.91 -10.72 9.47
C LEU A 68 -0.33 -11.60 9.27
N VAL A 69 -1.49 -11.13 9.71
CA VAL A 69 -2.77 -11.83 9.58
C VAL A 69 -3.63 -11.09 8.56
N ASN A 70 -3.79 -11.69 7.38
CA ASN A 70 -4.46 -11.05 6.27
C ASN A 70 -5.98 -11.29 6.28
N ALA A 71 -6.75 -10.25 5.99
CA ALA A 71 -8.17 -10.30 5.68
C ALA A 71 -8.50 -9.39 4.50
N GLY A 72 -9.36 -9.84 3.59
CA GLY A 72 -9.77 -9.08 2.42
C GLY A 72 -10.26 -9.96 1.28
N THR A 73 -10.76 -9.33 0.22
CA THR A 73 -11.31 -10.04 -0.95
C THR A 73 -11.27 -9.18 -2.20
N GLU A 74 -11.07 -9.81 -3.36
CA GLU A 74 -11.21 -9.21 -4.69
C GLU A 74 -12.58 -8.58 -4.93
N ALA A 75 -13.63 -9.07 -4.27
CA ALA A 75 -14.97 -8.49 -4.38
C ALA A 75 -14.99 -7.01 -3.98
N MET A 76 -14.16 -6.58 -3.02
CA MET A 76 -14.04 -5.17 -2.65
C MET A 76 -13.43 -4.34 -3.77
N GLN A 77 -12.40 -4.85 -4.44
CA GLN A 77 -11.78 -4.15 -5.57
C GLN A 77 -12.76 -4.04 -6.74
N LEU A 78 -13.45 -5.12 -7.09
CA LEU A 78 -14.43 -5.12 -8.18
C LEU A 78 -15.57 -4.13 -7.90
N ASN A 79 -16.14 -4.16 -6.69
CA ASN A 79 -17.21 -3.25 -6.30
C ASN A 79 -16.77 -1.79 -6.28
N PHE A 80 -15.53 -1.52 -5.84
CA PHE A 80 -14.96 -0.17 -5.90
C PHE A 80 -14.82 0.32 -7.34
N MET A 81 -14.27 -0.51 -8.22
CA MET A 81 -14.07 -0.14 -9.63
C MET A 81 -15.39 0.07 -10.36
N GLU A 82 -16.39 -0.79 -10.11
CA GLU A 82 -17.74 -0.61 -10.66
C GLU A 82 -18.38 0.71 -10.20
N ALA A 83 -18.30 1.01 -8.90
CA ALA A 83 -18.80 2.28 -8.37
C ALA A 83 -18.11 3.47 -9.02
N TYR A 84 -16.78 3.44 -9.13
CA TYR A 84 -16.01 4.49 -9.76
C TYR A 84 -16.39 4.70 -11.23
N GLN A 85 -16.45 3.62 -12.03
CA GLN A 85 -16.81 3.66 -13.45
C GLN A 85 -18.23 4.21 -13.68
N ASN A 86 -19.13 3.99 -12.72
CA ASN A 86 -20.51 4.48 -12.77
C ASN A 86 -20.70 5.86 -12.10
N GLY A 87 -19.61 6.55 -11.74
CA GLY A 87 -19.67 7.87 -11.10
C GLY A 87 -20.33 7.89 -9.72
N LYS A 88 -20.38 6.74 -9.04
CA LYS A 88 -20.92 6.60 -7.68
C LYS A 88 -19.87 7.00 -6.63
N PRO A 89 -20.29 7.36 -5.41
CA PRO A 89 -19.35 7.63 -4.31
C PRO A 89 -18.40 6.46 -4.05
N THR A 90 -17.11 6.77 -3.83
CA THR A 90 -16.06 5.77 -3.52
C THR A 90 -15.30 6.16 -2.26
N PRO A 91 -14.97 5.18 -1.37
CA PRO A 91 -15.42 3.78 -1.44
C PRO A 91 -16.92 3.62 -1.24
N PRO A 92 -17.57 2.61 -1.86
CA PRO A 92 -18.97 2.29 -1.58
C PRO A 92 -19.21 1.94 -0.12
N GLN A 93 -20.39 2.24 0.42
CA GLN A 93 -20.72 1.94 1.83
C GLN A 93 -20.58 0.45 2.14
N SER A 94 -20.98 -0.44 1.21
CA SER A 94 -20.79 -1.88 1.36
C SER A 94 -19.32 -2.31 1.55
N ASN A 95 -18.38 -1.60 0.91
CA ASN A 95 -16.96 -1.86 1.13
C ASN A 95 -16.51 -1.38 2.52
N ILE A 96 -16.97 -0.20 2.95
CA ILE A 96 -16.68 0.33 4.30
C ILE A 96 -17.18 -0.65 5.36
N ASP A 97 -18.41 -1.14 5.21
CA ASP A 97 -19.03 -2.11 6.14
C ASP A 97 -18.26 -3.44 6.15
N ALA A 98 -17.80 -3.91 4.98
CA ALA A 98 -16.98 -5.12 4.87
C ALA A 98 -15.62 -4.95 5.57
N MET A 99 -14.95 -3.81 5.37
CA MET A 99 -13.68 -3.51 6.05
C MET A 99 -13.84 -3.50 7.57
N ALA A 100 -14.93 -2.91 8.09
CA ALA A 100 -15.21 -2.90 9.52
C ALA A 100 -15.45 -4.32 10.06
N ARG A 101 -16.22 -5.16 9.36
CA ARG A 101 -16.43 -6.57 9.76
C ARG A 101 -15.12 -7.35 9.79
N TYR A 102 -14.31 -7.26 8.72
CA TYR A 102 -13.02 -7.97 8.68
C TYR A 102 -12.05 -7.49 9.75
N ALA A 103 -12.10 -6.22 10.13
CA ALA A 103 -11.31 -5.71 11.24
C ALA A 103 -11.72 -6.34 12.58
N ILE A 104 -13.03 -6.48 12.82
CA ILE A 104 -13.56 -7.18 14.00
C ILE A 104 -13.13 -8.65 13.98
N ASP A 105 -13.28 -9.35 12.85
CA ASP A 105 -12.86 -10.75 12.70
C ASP A 105 -11.37 -10.94 13.00
N LEU A 106 -10.51 -10.01 12.55
CA LEU A 106 -9.08 -10.03 12.87
C LEU A 106 -8.80 -9.93 14.37
N VAL A 107 -9.59 -9.15 15.09
CA VAL A 107 -9.46 -9.03 16.55
C VAL A 107 -10.03 -10.26 17.24
N GLU A 108 -11.26 -10.65 16.93
CA GLU A 108 -11.96 -11.71 17.65
C GLU A 108 -11.39 -13.11 17.37
N LEU A 109 -10.96 -13.38 16.12
CA LEU A 109 -10.47 -14.70 15.72
C LEU A 109 -8.96 -14.85 15.84
N ALA A 110 -8.20 -13.77 15.64
CA ALA A 110 -6.74 -13.83 15.57
C ALA A 110 -6.04 -13.06 16.69
N ASN A 111 -6.77 -12.32 17.55
CA ASN A 111 -6.20 -11.50 18.62
C ASN A 111 -5.06 -10.60 18.13
N VAL A 112 -5.31 -9.82 17.07
CA VAL A 112 -4.31 -8.91 16.53
C VAL A 112 -4.06 -7.72 17.46
N ASP A 113 -2.80 -7.28 17.56
CA ASP A 113 -2.40 -6.14 18.40
C ASP A 113 -2.68 -4.79 17.73
N ALA A 114 -2.76 -4.76 16.40
CA ALA A 114 -3.06 -3.57 15.60
C ALA A 114 -3.66 -3.98 14.24
N VAL A 115 -4.33 -3.04 13.57
CA VAL A 115 -4.87 -3.25 12.22
C VAL A 115 -4.29 -2.22 11.25
N LEU A 116 -3.81 -2.68 10.10
CA LEU A 116 -3.27 -1.88 9.01
C LEU A 116 -4.18 -1.97 7.79
N ILE A 117 -4.68 -0.84 7.29
CA ILE A 117 -5.43 -0.76 6.04
C ILE A 117 -4.42 -0.55 4.91
N THR A 118 -4.23 -1.57 4.05
CA THR A 118 -3.18 -1.56 3.01
C THR A 118 -3.66 -1.14 1.63
N CYS A 119 -4.96 -0.94 1.46
CA CYS A 119 -5.54 -0.50 0.19
C CYS A 119 -5.71 1.02 0.18
N SER A 120 -4.90 1.74 -0.59
CA SER A 120 -4.92 3.21 -0.66
C SER A 120 -6.28 3.77 -1.11
N THR A 121 -7.00 3.06 -1.98
CA THR A 121 -8.36 3.44 -2.41
C THR A 121 -9.40 3.29 -1.29
N MET A 122 -9.12 2.42 -0.30
CA MET A 122 -9.97 2.16 0.86
C MET A 122 -9.56 2.96 2.11
N ASN A 123 -8.55 3.82 2.04
CA ASN A 123 -8.11 4.62 3.19
C ASN A 123 -9.23 5.46 3.81
N ARG A 124 -10.23 5.86 3.01
CA ARG A 124 -11.41 6.60 3.50
C ARG A 124 -12.33 5.76 4.40
N SER A 125 -12.12 4.44 4.49
CA SER A 125 -12.80 3.57 5.47
C SER A 125 -12.20 3.70 6.88
N TYR A 126 -11.01 4.29 7.02
CA TYR A 126 -10.28 4.38 8.30
C TYR A 126 -11.13 4.87 9.48
N PRO A 127 -11.89 5.99 9.41
CA PRO A 127 -12.68 6.45 10.55
C PRO A 127 -13.73 5.43 11.01
N PHE A 128 -14.32 4.71 10.07
CA PHE A 128 -15.36 3.70 10.34
C PHE A 128 -14.75 2.44 10.96
N VAL A 129 -13.62 1.97 10.42
CA VAL A 129 -12.87 0.82 10.96
C VAL A 129 -12.34 1.14 12.35
N SER A 130 -11.77 2.34 12.56
CA SER A 130 -11.30 2.81 13.87
C SER A 130 -12.43 2.82 14.89
N LYS A 131 -13.60 3.37 14.53
CA LYS A 131 -14.78 3.36 15.39
C LYS A 131 -15.27 1.95 15.72
N ALA A 132 -15.24 1.03 14.75
CA ALA A 132 -15.65 -0.36 14.96
C ALA A 132 -14.73 -1.10 15.94
N LEU A 133 -13.45 -0.73 15.99
CA LEU A 133 -12.46 -1.34 16.91
C LEU A 133 -12.29 -0.60 18.23
N GLU A 134 -12.97 0.53 18.44
CA GLU A 134 -12.94 1.30 19.70
C GLU A 134 -13.27 0.43 20.93
N PRO A 135 -14.30 -0.44 20.91
CA PRO A 135 -14.62 -1.31 22.04
C PRO A 135 -13.53 -2.32 22.41
N TYR A 136 -12.66 -2.66 21.45
CA TYR A 136 -11.58 -3.63 21.62
C TYR A 136 -10.26 -2.98 22.03
N GLY A 137 -10.15 -1.66 21.94
CA GLY A 137 -8.92 -0.93 22.24
C GLY A 137 -7.76 -1.22 21.25
N VAL A 138 -8.07 -1.76 20.07
CA VAL A 138 -7.08 -2.12 19.04
C VAL A 138 -6.88 -0.94 18.09
N PRO A 139 -5.64 -0.42 17.94
CA PRO A 139 -5.35 0.68 17.06
C PRO A 139 -5.45 0.30 15.59
N VAL A 140 -5.89 1.27 14.77
CA VAL A 140 -5.99 1.16 13.31
C VAL A 140 -5.14 2.23 12.65
N MET A 141 -4.47 1.90 11.55
CA MET A 141 -3.71 2.87 10.78
C MET A 141 -3.84 2.60 9.27
N PRO A 142 -4.05 3.64 8.43
CA PRO A 142 -3.84 3.54 6.99
C PRO A 142 -2.34 3.40 6.69
N ILE A 143 -1.96 2.49 5.78
CA ILE A 143 -0.55 2.26 5.40
C ILE A 143 0.13 3.49 4.82
N ASP A 144 -0.65 4.40 4.23
CA ASP A 144 -0.11 5.61 3.61
C ASP A 144 0.21 6.71 4.62
N LEU A 145 -0.30 6.62 5.86
CA LEU A 145 -0.14 7.69 6.85
C LEU A 145 1.32 7.97 7.22
N PRO A 146 2.19 6.98 7.52
CA PRO A 146 3.60 7.24 7.82
C PRO A 146 4.34 7.88 6.63
N MET A 147 4.01 7.47 5.41
CA MET A 147 4.54 8.06 4.19
C MET A 147 4.14 9.54 4.06
N MET A 148 2.87 9.88 4.32
CA MET A 148 2.41 11.27 4.32
C MET A 148 3.11 12.10 5.39
N GLN A 149 3.28 11.55 6.58
CA GLN A 149 3.99 12.22 7.67
C GLN A 149 5.44 12.55 7.27
N LYS A 150 6.16 11.59 6.69
CA LYS A 150 7.53 11.82 6.20
C LYS A 150 7.59 12.89 5.09
N ALA A 151 6.64 12.88 4.15
CA ALA A 151 6.58 13.89 3.11
C ALA A 151 6.30 15.30 3.69
N VAL A 152 5.40 15.40 4.65
CA VAL A 152 5.09 16.66 5.37
C VAL A 152 6.26 17.12 6.23
N GLU A 153 6.98 16.20 6.88
CA GLU A 153 8.20 16.51 7.65
C GLU A 153 9.31 17.04 6.76
N HIS A 154 9.50 16.45 5.59
CA HIS A 154 10.47 16.90 4.58
C HIS A 154 10.14 18.32 4.12
N GLY A 155 8.86 18.62 3.89
CA GLY A 155 8.40 19.92 3.43
C GLY A 155 8.68 20.18 1.95
N GLY A 156 8.49 21.45 1.53
CA GLY A 156 8.63 21.84 0.14
C GLY A 156 7.48 21.37 -0.73
N ARG A 157 7.74 21.15 -2.02
CA ARG A 157 6.74 20.69 -2.98
C ARG A 157 6.78 19.16 -3.15
N VAL A 158 5.67 18.51 -2.86
CA VAL A 158 5.49 17.06 -2.96
C VAL A 158 4.86 16.69 -4.30
N LEU A 159 5.49 15.82 -5.07
CA LEU A 159 4.89 15.20 -6.25
C LEU A 159 4.15 13.93 -5.83
N VAL A 160 2.83 13.91 -5.99
CA VAL A 160 2.01 12.71 -5.77
C VAL A 160 1.84 11.97 -7.10
N VAL A 161 2.37 10.75 -7.18
CA VAL A 161 2.31 9.89 -8.38
C VAL A 161 1.38 8.72 -8.12
N ALA A 162 0.46 8.46 -9.04
CA ALA A 162 -0.41 7.30 -9.01
C ALA A 162 -0.64 6.70 -10.40
N THR A 163 -0.90 5.40 -10.44
CA THR A 163 -1.24 4.68 -11.67
C THR A 163 -2.74 4.57 -11.92
N HIS A 164 -3.56 5.03 -10.96
CA HIS A 164 -5.01 5.15 -11.07
C HIS A 164 -5.43 6.60 -10.81
N GLY A 165 -6.24 7.19 -11.71
CA GLY A 165 -6.67 8.58 -11.65
C GLY A 165 -7.26 9.02 -10.29
N PRO A 166 -8.26 8.29 -9.73
CA PRO A 166 -8.87 8.68 -8.45
C PRO A 166 -7.89 8.66 -7.28
N THR A 167 -6.79 7.89 -7.38
CA THR A 167 -5.81 7.77 -6.31
C THR A 167 -4.96 9.03 -6.12
N VAL A 168 -4.71 9.79 -7.19
CA VAL A 168 -3.98 11.07 -7.08
C VAL A 168 -4.70 12.01 -6.11
N ASN A 169 -5.97 12.29 -6.39
CA ASN A 169 -6.76 13.24 -5.60
C ASN A 169 -6.95 12.77 -4.15
N SER A 170 -7.27 11.48 -3.94
CA SER A 170 -7.45 10.94 -2.58
C SER A 170 -6.16 11.00 -1.76
N THR A 171 -5.01 10.79 -2.40
CA THR A 171 -3.70 10.89 -1.75
C THR A 171 -3.31 12.34 -1.46
N GLN A 172 -3.60 13.27 -2.36
CA GLN A 172 -3.39 14.70 -2.12
C GLN A 172 -4.24 15.20 -0.94
N LEU A 173 -5.51 14.77 -0.84
CA LEU A 173 -6.35 15.08 0.31
C LEU A 173 -5.77 14.52 1.62
N LEU A 174 -5.30 13.27 1.61
CA LEU A 174 -4.67 12.69 2.79
C LEU A 174 -3.39 13.43 3.18
N LEU A 175 -2.57 13.85 2.21
CA LEU A 175 -1.38 14.66 2.43
C LEU A 175 -1.72 16.00 3.07
N GLN A 176 -2.73 16.69 2.55
CA GLN A 176 -3.21 17.96 3.10
C GLN A 176 -3.73 17.79 4.53
N GLU A 177 -4.62 16.82 4.77
CA GLU A 177 -5.15 16.51 6.11
C GLU A 177 -4.02 16.18 7.12
N THR A 178 -2.98 15.49 6.64
CA THR A 178 -1.81 15.17 7.46
C THR A 178 -1.02 16.43 7.79
N ALA A 179 -0.79 17.31 6.82
CA ALA A 179 -0.12 18.60 7.03
C ALA A 179 -0.88 19.49 8.03
N GLU A 180 -2.20 19.59 7.89
CA GLU A 180 -3.06 20.34 8.81
C GLU A 180 -2.96 19.81 10.24
N LYS A 181 -3.03 18.48 10.43
CA LYS A 181 -2.87 17.84 11.75
C LYS A 181 -1.49 18.07 12.35
N MET A 182 -0.45 18.20 11.53
CA MET A 182 0.92 18.49 11.95
C MET A 182 1.20 20.00 12.09
N GLY A 183 0.22 20.87 11.83
CA GLY A 183 0.38 22.32 11.87
C GLY A 183 1.33 22.88 10.80
N LYS A 184 1.51 22.16 9.69
CA LYS A 184 2.40 22.52 8.59
C LYS A 184 1.64 22.93 7.33
N LYS A 185 2.26 23.76 6.49
CA LYS A 185 1.80 24.03 5.12
C LYS A 185 2.58 23.17 4.17
N ILE A 186 1.92 22.65 3.15
CA ILE A 186 2.55 21.82 2.11
C ILE A 186 2.09 22.27 0.73
N GLU A 187 3.02 22.29 -0.22
CA GLU A 187 2.71 22.44 -1.64
C GLU A 187 2.75 21.06 -2.29
N TYR A 188 1.89 20.82 -3.26
CA TYR A 188 1.89 19.56 -3.98
C TYR A 188 1.45 19.71 -5.43
N SER A 189 1.91 18.81 -6.25
CA SER A 189 1.44 18.56 -7.60
C SER A 189 1.05 17.09 -7.75
N GLY A 190 0.36 16.76 -8.83
CA GLY A 190 -0.10 15.40 -9.08
C GLY A 190 0.36 14.89 -10.45
N LEU A 191 0.66 13.61 -10.54
CA LEU A 191 0.96 12.92 -11.77
C LEU A 191 0.18 11.61 -11.83
N HIS A 192 -0.78 11.54 -12.75
CA HIS A 192 -1.43 10.30 -13.13
C HIS A 192 -0.71 9.69 -14.33
N ILE A 193 -0.30 8.44 -14.24
CA ILE A 193 0.38 7.72 -15.30
C ILE A 193 -0.12 6.27 -15.38
N GLU A 194 -0.77 5.90 -16.47
CA GLU A 194 -1.36 4.56 -16.65
C GLU A 194 -0.37 3.50 -17.14
N THR A 195 0.68 3.91 -17.85
CA THR A 195 1.67 2.98 -18.42
C THR A 195 2.22 1.97 -17.41
N PRO A 196 2.62 2.35 -16.18
CA PRO A 196 3.10 1.37 -15.21
C PRO A 196 2.04 0.34 -14.84
N TRP A 197 0.77 0.72 -14.77
CA TRP A 197 -0.31 -0.23 -14.51
C TRP A 197 -0.45 -1.26 -15.63
N HIS A 198 -0.42 -0.83 -16.90
CA HIS A 198 -0.46 -1.73 -18.03
C HIS A 198 0.73 -2.70 -18.03
N ARG A 199 1.94 -2.23 -17.69
CA ARG A 199 3.10 -3.09 -17.55
C ARG A 199 2.92 -4.17 -16.47
N LEU A 200 2.37 -3.81 -15.31
CA LEU A 200 2.04 -4.81 -14.28
C LEU A 200 1.00 -5.82 -14.77
N ALA A 201 -0.01 -5.39 -15.53
CA ALA A 201 -1.01 -6.27 -16.11
C ALA A 201 -0.42 -7.23 -17.18
N GLU A 202 0.72 -6.87 -17.77
CA GLU A 202 1.53 -7.68 -18.69
C GLU A 202 2.62 -8.50 -17.96
N PHE A 203 2.60 -8.53 -16.62
CA PHE A 203 3.60 -9.21 -15.76
C PHE A 203 5.02 -8.61 -15.84
N ASP A 204 5.15 -7.39 -16.36
CA ASP A 204 6.42 -6.69 -16.57
C ASP A 204 6.68 -5.70 -15.42
N ILE A 205 7.24 -6.21 -14.31
CA ILE A 205 7.60 -5.38 -13.14
C ILE A 205 8.75 -4.42 -13.48
N GLU A 206 9.71 -4.84 -14.29
CA GLU A 206 10.83 -3.98 -14.67
C GLU A 206 10.36 -2.82 -15.55
N GLY A 207 9.53 -3.09 -16.55
CA GLY A 207 8.90 -2.04 -17.37
C GLY A 207 8.01 -1.09 -16.58
N HIS A 208 7.29 -1.60 -15.57
CA HIS A 208 6.57 -0.77 -14.60
C HIS A 208 7.52 0.20 -13.90
N ASN A 209 8.61 -0.30 -13.33
CA ASN A 209 9.57 0.52 -12.60
C ASN A 209 10.28 1.53 -13.50
N GLN A 210 10.64 1.14 -14.72
CA GLN A 210 11.25 2.04 -15.72
C GLN A 210 10.31 3.15 -16.14
N ALA A 211 9.04 2.87 -16.38
CA ALA A 211 8.03 3.87 -16.74
C ALA A 211 7.83 4.90 -15.62
N LEU A 212 7.76 4.45 -14.36
CA LEU A 212 7.73 5.35 -13.19
C LEU A 212 8.99 6.23 -13.12
N ALA A 213 10.17 5.62 -13.27
CA ALA A 213 11.44 6.34 -13.23
C ALA A 213 11.53 7.44 -14.29
N GLN A 214 11.11 7.12 -15.51
CA GLN A 214 11.08 8.09 -16.62
C GLN A 214 10.16 9.27 -16.31
N ALA A 215 8.93 8.98 -15.86
CA ALA A 215 7.94 10.00 -15.56
C ALA A 215 8.37 10.92 -14.39
N VAL A 216 8.97 10.35 -13.34
CA VAL A 216 9.48 11.12 -12.21
C VAL A 216 10.65 12.01 -12.64
N ARG A 217 11.61 11.48 -13.43
CA ARG A 217 12.74 12.29 -13.95
C ARG A 217 12.27 13.44 -14.81
N GLN A 218 11.32 13.19 -15.71
CA GLN A 218 10.73 14.25 -16.53
C GLN A 218 10.09 15.32 -15.65
N LYS A 219 9.29 14.93 -14.66
CA LYS A 219 8.58 15.87 -13.79
C LYS A 219 9.50 16.73 -12.94
N ILE A 220 10.60 16.16 -12.43
CA ILE A 220 11.66 16.89 -11.70
C ILE A 220 12.36 17.92 -12.61
N GLN A 221 12.48 17.66 -13.92
CA GLN A 221 13.04 18.62 -14.87
C GLN A 221 12.08 19.75 -15.22
N GLU A 222 10.77 19.50 -15.23
CA GLU A 222 9.72 20.46 -15.59
C GLU A 222 9.40 21.44 -14.45
N GLU A 223 9.44 20.98 -13.20
CA GLU A 223 9.10 21.80 -12.04
C GLU A 223 9.97 21.43 -10.83
N LYS A 224 10.10 22.40 -9.91
CA LYS A 224 10.79 22.14 -8.65
C LYS A 224 9.99 21.14 -7.81
N ILE A 225 10.55 19.96 -7.58
CA ILE A 225 10.03 18.93 -6.68
C ILE A 225 11.05 18.72 -5.56
N ASP A 226 10.58 18.71 -4.32
CA ASP A 226 11.45 18.50 -3.16
C ASP A 226 11.36 17.04 -2.66
N CYS A 227 10.22 16.36 -2.82
CA CYS A 227 10.09 14.92 -2.61
C CYS A 227 8.93 14.32 -3.43
N VAL A 228 8.92 13.00 -3.57
CA VAL A 228 7.91 12.24 -4.33
C VAL A 228 7.20 11.26 -3.40
N VAL A 229 5.90 11.12 -3.58
CA VAL A 229 5.06 10.12 -2.91
C VAL A 229 4.46 9.20 -3.95
N PHE A 230 4.69 7.90 -3.83
CA PHE A 230 4.04 6.87 -4.62
C PHE A 230 2.76 6.39 -3.91
N ALA A 231 1.63 6.76 -4.47
CA ALA A 231 0.31 6.70 -3.84
C ALA A 231 -0.27 5.28 -3.65
N GLN A 232 0.40 4.24 -4.12
CA GLN A 232 -0.12 2.87 -4.08
C GLN A 232 0.95 1.91 -3.54
N LEU A 233 0.52 0.97 -2.69
CA LEU A 233 1.41 -0.04 -2.12
C LEU A 233 2.16 -0.85 -3.19
N SER A 234 1.47 -1.17 -4.31
CA SER A 234 2.09 -1.88 -5.45
C SER A 234 3.31 -1.15 -6.01
N MET A 235 3.29 0.18 -6.00
CA MET A 235 4.43 0.98 -6.49
C MET A 235 5.68 0.84 -5.62
N THR A 236 5.59 0.24 -4.43
CA THR A 236 6.77 -0.07 -3.60
C THR A 236 7.74 -1.03 -4.30
N VAL A 237 7.28 -1.82 -5.28
CA VAL A 237 8.16 -2.68 -6.09
C VAL A 237 9.23 -1.89 -6.85
N PHE A 238 9.02 -0.59 -7.04
CA PHE A 238 10.01 0.34 -7.57
C PHE A 238 11.36 0.24 -6.84
N LEU A 239 11.32 0.03 -5.52
CA LEU A 239 12.52 -0.09 -4.69
C LEU A 239 13.32 -1.39 -4.95
N LEU A 240 12.81 -2.32 -5.74
CA LEU A 240 13.56 -3.50 -6.18
C LEU A 240 14.53 -3.14 -7.30
N SER A 241 14.17 -2.18 -8.17
CA SER A 241 15.04 -1.67 -9.24
C SER A 241 15.84 -0.44 -8.79
N TYR A 242 15.29 0.38 -7.89
CA TYR A 242 15.88 1.61 -7.40
C TYR A 242 15.90 1.61 -5.85
N PRO A 243 16.84 0.87 -5.23
CA PRO A 243 16.85 0.67 -3.77
C PRO A 243 17.21 1.94 -2.98
N ASP A 244 17.90 2.89 -3.60
CA ASP A 244 18.24 4.20 -3.07
C ASP A 244 17.75 5.32 -4.01
N PRO A 245 16.44 5.64 -3.98
CA PRO A 245 15.86 6.60 -4.92
C PRO A 245 16.44 8.00 -4.78
N GLU A 246 16.78 8.46 -3.58
CA GLU A 246 17.32 9.79 -3.37
C GLU A 246 18.65 9.99 -4.10
N LYS A 247 19.51 8.97 -4.08
CA LYS A 247 20.77 8.97 -4.82
C LYS A 247 20.55 8.98 -6.33
N GLU A 248 19.52 8.30 -6.82
CA GLU A 248 19.22 8.15 -8.24
C GLU A 248 18.49 9.36 -8.85
N PHE A 249 17.62 10.01 -8.07
CA PHE A 249 16.70 11.04 -8.55
C PHE A 249 17.00 12.44 -7.98
N GLY A 250 17.92 12.54 -7.00
CA GLY A 250 18.26 13.78 -6.31
C GLY A 250 17.20 14.26 -5.33
N VAL A 251 16.10 13.51 -5.17
CA VAL A 251 15.01 13.76 -4.22
C VAL A 251 14.54 12.45 -3.61
N PRO A 252 14.09 12.41 -2.35
CA PRO A 252 13.56 11.22 -1.76
C PRO A 252 12.24 10.81 -2.41
N ILE A 253 12.04 9.49 -2.59
CA ILE A 253 10.79 8.89 -3.05
C ILE A 253 10.24 8.03 -1.92
N TYR A 254 9.11 8.45 -1.36
CA TYR A 254 8.44 7.75 -0.28
C TYR A 254 7.42 6.75 -0.83
N THR A 255 7.40 5.55 -0.26
CA THR A 255 6.46 4.49 -0.61
C THR A 255 5.83 3.92 0.66
N SER A 256 4.55 3.58 0.62
CA SER A 256 3.83 3.08 1.78
C SER A 256 4.36 1.73 2.30
N GLY A 257 4.96 0.90 1.44
CA GLY A 257 5.51 -0.39 1.86
C GLY A 257 6.89 -0.31 2.55
N LYS A 258 7.54 0.88 2.59
CA LYS A 258 8.84 1.09 3.29
C LYS A 258 8.72 2.05 4.47
N CYS A 259 7.73 2.92 4.48
CA CYS A 259 7.53 3.91 5.53
C CYS A 259 6.71 3.37 6.67
#